data_2a0bde3aeb07a36eb15204a9208eb73f
#
_entry.id   2a0bde3aeb07a36eb15204a9208eb73f
#
_cell.length_a   1.000
_cell.length_b   1.000
_cell.length_c   1.000
_cell.angle_alpha   90.00
_cell.angle_beta   90.00
_cell.angle_gamma   90.00
#
_symmetry.space_group_name_H-M   'P 1'
#
loop_
_entity.id
_entity.type
_entity.pdbx_description
1 polymer ?
#
loop_
_entity_poly.entity_id
_entity_poly.type
_entity_poly.pdbx_seq_one_letter_code
_entity_poly.pdbx_strand_id
1 'polypeptide(L)'
;SVAEQERLDREIKALADKAVVAGTKVEITGGIVTGPMEKTPQVQKMVDVYSRIVRDEFGGNVTEWVAGGLTDGNRTAKYIPTLDALGVENYDEHTDHESVDLKTAVPRTTAFALTLAELTKIF
;
A
#
# COMPACT_ATOMS: atom_id res chain seq x y z
N SER A 1 -8.68 -6.88 -0.64
CA SER A 1 -8.25 -8.11 0.06
C SER A 1 -7.71 -9.14 -0.94
N VAL A 2 -6.90 -10.08 -0.48
CA VAL A 2 -6.40 -11.21 -1.29
C VAL A 2 -7.58 -12.01 -1.85
N ALA A 3 -8.57 -12.31 -1.02
CA ALA A 3 -9.76 -13.07 -1.45
C ALA A 3 -10.52 -12.38 -2.59
N GLU A 4 -10.63 -11.04 -2.53
CA GLU A 4 -11.30 -10.27 -3.59
C GLU A 4 -10.47 -10.23 -4.88
N GLN A 5 -9.15 -10.13 -4.76
CA GLN A 5 -8.26 -10.19 -5.92
C GLN A 5 -8.36 -11.54 -6.64
N GLU A 6 -8.38 -12.63 -5.88
CA GLU A 6 -8.56 -13.97 -6.44
C GLU A 6 -9.95 -14.17 -7.07
N ARG A 7 -10.99 -13.59 -6.47
CA ARG A 7 -12.34 -13.59 -7.05
C ARG A 7 -12.36 -12.89 -8.40
N LEU A 8 -11.80 -11.69 -8.46
CA LEU A 8 -11.71 -10.90 -9.69
C LEU A 8 -10.88 -11.61 -10.78
N ASP A 9 -9.75 -12.21 -10.43
CA ASP A 9 -8.94 -12.97 -11.39
C ASP A 9 -9.71 -14.12 -12.02
N ARG A 10 -10.48 -14.86 -11.20
CA ARG A 10 -11.36 -15.92 -11.72
C ARG A 10 -12.44 -15.39 -12.65
N GLU A 11 -13.09 -14.27 -12.27
CA GLU A 11 -14.15 -13.68 -13.08
C GLU A 11 -13.63 -13.12 -14.41
N ILE A 12 -12.47 -12.44 -14.39
CA ILE A 12 -11.83 -11.92 -15.60
C ILE A 12 -11.50 -13.09 -16.54
N LYS A 13 -10.90 -14.16 -16.04
CA LYS A 13 -10.59 -15.35 -16.85
C LYS A 13 -11.84 -15.99 -17.44
N ALA A 14 -12.93 -16.05 -16.71
CA ALA A 14 -14.20 -16.57 -17.19
C ALA A 14 -14.84 -15.73 -18.32
N LEU A 15 -14.42 -14.47 -18.49
CA LEU A 15 -14.89 -13.63 -19.60
C LEU A 15 -14.30 -14.10 -20.96
N ALA A 16 -13.14 -14.76 -20.96
CA ALA A 16 -12.54 -15.27 -22.18
C ALA A 16 -13.43 -16.31 -22.89
N ASP A 17 -14.21 -17.05 -22.11
CA ASP A 17 -15.13 -18.09 -22.65
C ASP A 17 -16.44 -17.52 -23.20
N LYS A 18 -16.66 -16.20 -23.05
CA LYS A 18 -17.90 -15.49 -23.39
C LYS A 18 -17.68 -14.48 -24.51
N ALA A 19 -17.16 -14.90 -25.65
CA ALA A 19 -17.06 -14.01 -26.81
C ALA A 19 -18.45 -13.50 -27.21
N VAL A 20 -18.70 -12.20 -27.07
CA VAL A 20 -20.01 -11.56 -27.34
C VAL A 20 -20.19 -11.32 -28.83
N VAL A 21 -19.09 -11.14 -29.57
CA VAL A 21 -19.10 -10.87 -31.02
C VAL A 21 -18.82 -12.17 -31.77
N ALA A 22 -19.73 -12.56 -32.64
CA ALA A 22 -19.56 -13.77 -33.45
C ALA A 22 -18.28 -13.71 -34.30
N GLY A 23 -17.52 -14.81 -34.32
CA GLY A 23 -16.26 -14.91 -35.08
C GLY A 23 -15.04 -14.30 -34.37
N THR A 24 -15.20 -13.75 -33.14
CA THR A 24 -14.08 -13.31 -32.32
C THR A 24 -13.65 -14.37 -31.30
N LYS A 25 -12.37 -14.36 -30.95
CA LYS A 25 -11.80 -15.13 -29.84
C LYS A 25 -11.18 -14.15 -28.85
N VAL A 26 -11.46 -14.34 -27.56
CA VAL A 26 -10.81 -13.61 -26.48
C VAL A 26 -9.73 -14.51 -25.90
N GLU A 27 -8.53 -14.00 -25.75
CA GLU A 27 -7.43 -14.65 -25.06
C GLU A 27 -6.95 -13.72 -23.93
N ILE A 28 -6.93 -14.24 -22.70
CA ILE A 28 -6.48 -13.51 -21.53
C ILE A 28 -5.16 -14.12 -21.06
N THR A 29 -4.10 -13.33 -21.10
CA THR A 29 -2.77 -13.73 -20.65
C THR A 29 -2.38 -12.97 -19.39
N GLY A 30 -1.52 -13.55 -18.54
CA GLY A 30 -1.13 -12.97 -17.27
C GLY A 30 -1.98 -13.48 -16.11
N GLY A 31 -2.02 -12.70 -15.06
CA GLY A 31 -2.71 -13.03 -13.81
C GLY A 31 -2.19 -12.20 -12.65
N ILE A 32 -2.44 -12.65 -11.43
CA ILE A 32 -2.02 -11.97 -10.20
C ILE A 32 -0.48 -11.96 -10.11
N VAL A 33 0.11 -10.78 -10.19
CA VAL A 33 1.57 -10.57 -10.05
C VAL A 33 1.97 -10.40 -8.60
N THR A 34 1.15 -9.65 -7.84
CA THR A 34 1.38 -9.40 -6.41
C THR A 34 0.04 -9.19 -5.69
N GLY A 35 0.01 -9.45 -4.39
CA GLY A 35 -1.18 -9.27 -3.56
C GLY A 35 -1.37 -7.82 -3.08
N PRO A 36 -2.55 -7.50 -2.57
CA PRO A 36 -2.79 -6.24 -1.87
C PRO A 36 -2.08 -6.23 -0.51
N MET A 37 -1.81 -5.03 0.00
CA MET A 37 -1.39 -4.83 1.39
C MET A 37 -2.62 -4.84 2.28
N GLU A 38 -2.93 -5.99 2.88
CA GLU A 38 -4.06 -6.11 3.79
C GLU A 38 -3.72 -5.56 5.18
N LYS A 39 -4.68 -4.88 5.78
CA LYS A 39 -4.58 -4.40 7.16
C LYS A 39 -4.81 -5.54 8.14
N THR A 40 -3.74 -6.19 8.54
CA THR A 40 -3.76 -7.24 9.57
C THR A 40 -3.71 -6.63 10.99
N PRO A 41 -4.00 -7.41 12.06
CA PRO A 41 -3.82 -6.94 13.43
C PRO A 41 -2.38 -6.49 13.74
N GLN A 42 -1.37 -7.10 13.11
CA GLN A 42 0.02 -6.69 13.26
C GLN A 42 0.28 -5.33 12.58
N VAL A 43 -0.25 -5.13 11.38
CA VAL A 43 -0.19 -3.83 10.69
C VAL A 43 -0.89 -2.76 11.52
N GLN A 44 -2.06 -3.06 12.12
CA GLN A 44 -2.74 -2.11 13.01
C GLN A 44 -1.85 -1.69 14.19
N LYS A 45 -1.13 -2.62 14.83
CA LYS A 45 -0.18 -2.27 15.90
C LYS A 45 0.92 -1.31 15.42
N MET A 46 1.43 -1.53 14.20
CA MET A 46 2.43 -0.62 13.61
C MET A 46 1.84 0.77 13.36
N VAL A 47 0.61 0.83 12.83
CA VAL A 47 -0.13 2.10 12.64
C VAL A 47 -0.33 2.83 13.96
N ASP A 48 -0.72 2.12 15.02
CA ASP A 48 -0.96 2.70 16.34
C ASP A 48 0.33 3.32 16.94
N VAL A 49 1.46 2.62 16.80
CA VAL A 49 2.77 3.12 17.24
C VAL A 49 3.15 4.36 16.45
N TYR A 50 3.09 4.31 15.12
CA TYR A 50 3.42 5.44 14.26
C TYR A 50 2.52 6.66 14.53
N SER A 51 1.21 6.44 14.62
CA SER A 51 0.23 7.49 14.88
C SER A 51 0.45 8.16 16.24
N ARG A 52 0.78 7.37 17.26
CA ARG A 52 1.11 7.91 18.58
C ARG A 52 2.35 8.79 18.53
N ILE A 53 3.42 8.33 17.89
CA ILE A 53 4.66 9.09 17.74
C ILE A 53 4.40 10.40 16.98
N VAL A 54 3.69 10.36 15.86
CA VAL A 54 3.36 11.56 15.07
C VAL A 54 2.56 12.58 15.90
N ARG A 55 1.60 12.10 16.68
CA ARG A 55 0.80 12.97 17.55
C ARG A 55 1.64 13.57 18.69
N ASP A 56 2.38 12.74 19.40
CA ASP A 56 3.03 13.12 20.66
C ASP A 56 4.30 13.97 20.42
N GLU A 57 5.04 13.72 19.35
CA GLU A 57 6.30 14.43 19.05
C GLU A 57 6.10 15.61 18.08
N PHE A 58 5.10 15.56 17.20
CA PHE A 58 4.93 16.55 16.13
C PHE A 58 3.57 17.24 16.15
N GLY A 59 2.65 16.86 17.02
CA GLY A 59 1.28 17.42 17.08
C GLY A 59 0.45 17.13 15.83
N GLY A 60 0.87 16.16 15.02
CA GLY A 60 0.21 15.79 13.77
C GLY A 60 -0.82 14.67 13.92
N ASN A 61 -1.48 14.37 12.82
CA ASN A 61 -2.40 13.25 12.70
C ASN A 61 -2.00 12.35 11.54
N VAL A 62 -2.21 11.05 11.68
CA VAL A 62 -2.04 10.06 10.62
C VAL A 62 -3.40 9.69 10.06
N THR A 63 -3.52 9.73 8.74
CA THR A 63 -4.69 9.26 8.03
C THR A 63 -4.32 8.02 7.23
N GLU A 64 -5.11 6.97 7.39
CA GLU A 64 -5.00 5.77 6.58
C GLU A 64 -5.88 5.91 5.34
N TRP A 65 -5.42 5.42 4.22
CA TRP A 65 -6.15 5.45 2.96
C TRP A 65 -5.86 4.21 2.10
N VAL A 66 -6.71 3.97 1.13
CA VAL A 66 -6.55 2.86 0.19
C VAL A 66 -6.11 3.42 -1.15
N ALA A 67 -4.94 3.00 -1.62
CA ALA A 67 -4.41 3.37 -2.92
C ALA A 67 -4.70 2.29 -3.96
N GLY A 68 -4.92 2.71 -5.20
CA GLY A 68 -5.08 1.79 -6.35
C GLY A 68 -3.77 1.38 -7.00
N GLY A 69 -2.63 1.96 -6.58
CA GLY A 69 -1.31 1.67 -7.10
C GLY A 69 -0.62 0.48 -6.43
N LEU A 70 0.57 0.16 -6.90
CA LEU A 70 1.46 -0.84 -6.33
C LEU A 70 2.76 -0.19 -5.86
N THR A 71 3.29 -0.71 -4.76
CA THR A 71 4.62 -0.35 -4.24
C THR A 71 5.41 -1.62 -3.95
N ASP A 72 6.67 -1.48 -3.56
CA ASP A 72 7.44 -2.61 -3.05
C ASP A 72 6.85 -3.17 -1.76
N GLY A 73 6.08 -2.37 -1.02
CA GLY A 73 5.30 -2.81 0.14
C GLY A 73 4.34 -3.97 -0.18
N ASN A 74 3.77 -4.01 -1.38
CA ASN A 74 2.91 -5.13 -1.80
C ASN A 74 3.67 -6.47 -1.88
N ARG A 75 4.96 -6.44 -2.19
CA ARG A 75 5.80 -7.64 -2.25
C ARG A 75 6.18 -8.13 -0.85
N THR A 76 6.51 -7.20 0.05
CA THR A 76 6.90 -7.50 1.42
C THR A 76 5.70 -7.92 2.28
N ALA A 77 4.53 -7.31 2.07
CA ALA A 77 3.30 -7.58 2.82
C ALA A 77 2.83 -9.04 2.74
N LYS A 78 3.25 -9.76 1.71
CA LYS A 78 2.99 -11.21 1.60
C LYS A 78 3.67 -12.03 2.72
N TYR A 79 4.77 -11.54 3.27
CA TYR A 79 5.63 -12.29 4.17
C TYR A 79 5.70 -11.69 5.58
N ILE A 80 5.59 -10.37 5.67
CA ILE A 80 5.72 -9.64 6.94
C ILE A 80 4.72 -8.49 7.00
N PRO A 81 4.28 -8.08 8.20
CA PRO A 81 3.50 -6.85 8.36
C PRO A 81 4.25 -5.66 7.77
N THR A 82 3.60 -4.89 6.92
CA THR A 82 4.23 -3.80 6.16
C THR A 82 3.40 -2.53 6.27
N LEU A 83 4.06 -1.40 6.58
CA LEU A 83 3.54 -0.05 6.40
C LEU A 83 4.24 0.60 5.19
N ASP A 84 3.52 1.45 4.50
CA ASP A 84 4.00 2.21 3.36
C ASP A 84 3.59 3.68 3.46
N ALA A 85 4.04 4.51 2.50
CA ALA A 85 3.77 5.94 2.42
C ALA A 85 4.25 6.74 3.64
N LEU A 86 5.35 6.34 4.27
CA LEU A 86 5.96 7.03 5.41
C LEU A 86 7.01 8.08 5.01
N GLY A 87 7.28 8.23 3.72
CA GLY A 87 8.23 9.22 3.17
C GLY A 87 7.73 10.67 3.27
N VAL A 88 8.43 11.57 2.60
CA VAL A 88 8.03 13.00 2.48
C VAL A 88 6.66 13.14 1.82
N GLU A 89 5.95 14.22 2.12
CA GLU A 89 4.74 14.55 1.37
C GLU A 89 5.10 14.92 -0.06
N ASN A 90 4.37 14.35 -0.99
CA ASN A 90 4.56 14.53 -2.42
C ASN A 90 3.24 14.94 -3.08
N TYR A 91 3.37 15.61 -4.22
CA TYR A 91 2.27 16.17 -5.00
C TYR A 91 2.49 15.87 -6.47
N ASP A 92 1.41 15.75 -7.22
CA ASP A 92 1.39 15.58 -8.67
C ASP A 92 2.24 14.40 -9.17
N GLU A 93 2.21 13.30 -8.41
CA GLU A 93 2.94 12.07 -8.73
C GLU A 93 2.71 11.64 -10.18
N HIS A 94 3.76 11.17 -10.83
CA HIS A 94 3.73 10.68 -12.21
C HIS A 94 3.40 11.75 -13.25
N THR A 95 3.68 13.03 -12.95
CA THR A 95 3.55 14.15 -13.87
C THR A 95 4.84 14.96 -13.99
N ASP A 96 4.89 15.89 -14.98
CA ASP A 96 6.02 16.81 -15.15
C ASP A 96 6.15 17.83 -13.99
N HIS A 97 5.16 17.89 -13.10
CA HIS A 97 5.09 18.80 -11.96
C HIS A 97 5.30 18.09 -10.64
N GLU A 98 5.69 16.82 -10.68
CA GLU A 98 5.94 16.04 -9.46
C GLU A 98 6.91 16.77 -8.53
N SER A 99 6.50 16.89 -7.28
CA SER A 99 7.24 17.66 -6.28
C SER A 99 7.08 17.09 -4.88
N VAL A 100 7.97 17.48 -3.97
CA VAL A 100 7.92 17.07 -2.56
C VAL A 100 7.97 18.30 -1.64
N ASP A 101 7.29 18.23 -0.50
CA ASP A 101 7.44 19.23 0.55
C ASP A 101 8.63 18.88 1.46
N LEU A 102 9.74 19.57 1.24
CA LEU A 102 10.97 19.38 2.03
C LEU A 102 10.79 19.68 3.52
N LYS A 103 9.78 20.50 3.92
CA LYS A 103 9.50 20.75 5.34
C LYS A 103 9.04 19.49 6.07
N THR A 104 8.48 18.53 5.36
CA THR A 104 8.01 17.26 5.93
C THR A 104 9.13 16.22 6.05
N ALA A 105 10.28 16.43 5.40
CA ALA A 105 11.36 15.45 5.33
C ALA A 105 11.89 15.09 6.72
N VAL A 106 12.29 16.09 7.51
CA VAL A 106 12.86 15.83 8.84
C VAL A 106 11.83 15.25 9.82
N PRO A 107 10.62 15.84 9.99
CA PRO A 107 9.61 15.27 10.88
C PRO A 107 9.25 13.82 10.54
N ARG A 108 8.99 13.53 9.27
CA ARG A 108 8.58 12.17 8.84
C ARG A 108 9.70 11.16 8.98
N THR A 109 10.95 11.53 8.63
CA THR A 109 12.10 10.65 8.83
C THR A 109 12.34 10.38 10.31
N THR A 110 12.18 11.39 11.18
CA THR A 110 12.32 11.22 12.63
C THR A 110 11.22 10.31 13.17
N ALA A 111 9.96 10.54 12.78
CA ALA A 111 8.84 9.67 13.17
C ALA A 111 9.08 8.22 12.75
N PHE A 112 9.58 8.01 11.54
CA PHE A 112 9.94 6.68 11.03
C PHE A 112 11.03 6.03 11.89
N ALA A 113 12.13 6.74 12.19
CA ALA A 113 13.22 6.22 13.01
C ALA A 113 12.77 5.86 14.43
N LEU A 114 11.97 6.72 15.07
CA LEU A 114 11.39 6.44 16.39
C LEU A 114 10.46 5.21 16.34
N THR A 115 9.68 5.08 15.29
CA THR A 115 8.79 3.94 15.08
C THR A 115 9.60 2.64 14.98
N LEU A 116 10.67 2.61 14.18
CA LEU A 116 11.54 1.45 14.10
C LEU A 116 12.11 1.06 15.46
N ALA A 117 12.62 2.04 16.23
CA ALA A 117 13.18 1.80 17.56
C ALA A 117 12.15 1.23 18.55
N GLU A 118 10.87 1.56 18.40
CA GLU A 118 9.80 0.96 19.23
C GLU A 118 9.35 -0.41 18.74
N LEU A 119 9.20 -0.58 17.45
CA LEU A 119 8.75 -1.85 16.86
C LEU A 119 9.72 -3.00 17.17
N THR A 120 11.03 -2.73 17.23
CA THR A 120 12.04 -3.74 17.65
C THR A 120 11.85 -4.24 19.09
N LYS A 121 11.01 -3.61 19.91
CA LYS A 121 10.67 -4.06 21.26
C LYS A 121 9.37 -4.87 21.31
N ILE A 122 8.60 -4.84 20.21
CA ILE A 122 7.26 -5.44 20.13
C ILE A 122 7.27 -6.71 19.28
N PHE A 123 8.12 -6.76 18.28
CA PHE A 123 8.32 -7.88 17.36
C PHE A 123 9.72 -8.49 17.51
#